data_1473fc15a9afccd70a0334c8d354bcf5
#
_entry.id   1473fc15a9afccd70a0334c8d354bcf5
#
_cell.length_a   1.000
_cell.length_b   1.000
_cell.length_c   1.000
_cell.angle_alpha   90.00
_cell.angle_beta   90.00
_cell.angle_gamma   90.00
#
_symmetry.space_group_name_H-M   'P 1'
#
loop_
_entity.id
_entity.type
_entity.pdbx_description
1 polymer ?
#
loop_
_entity_poly.entity_id
_entity_poly.type
_entity_poly.pdbx_seq_one_letter_code
_entity_poly.pdbx_strand_id
1 'polypeptide(L)'
;PEERLLRAIFGEKAREVRDTSLKVPHGEEGKVIDVKVFTREDGHELPPGVNQLVRVYVGQKRKISVGDKLAGRHGNKGVISKILPVEDLPFLADGTPVDIVLNPLGVPSRMNVGQVLEAHLGYAARWGWEVDGESVGDAPYRGTEAKTRTKTPSSTLVATPVFDGAHWDEEEQAGKHPTIQRILENLTPESEHPEYGDGGRLIQSDGKTTLYNGRTGEPYDNPITVGYVYILKLSHLVDDKIHARSTGPYSMITQQPLGGKAQFGGQRFGEMEVWALEAYGSAYCLQELLTIKSDDVLGR
;
A
#
# COMPACT_ATOMS: atom_id res chain seq x y z
N PRO A 1 -27.75 -27.43 8.24
CA PRO A 1 -28.58 -28.39 7.47
C PRO A 1 -28.14 -29.82 7.72
N GLU A 2 -26.84 -30.10 7.76
CA GLU A 2 -26.23 -31.41 7.92
C GLU A 2 -26.50 -32.04 9.29
N GLU A 3 -26.55 -31.24 10.33
CA GLU A 3 -26.85 -31.70 11.70
C GLU A 3 -28.29 -32.24 11.83
N ARG A 4 -29.25 -31.68 11.08
CA ARG A 4 -30.60 -32.18 11.01
C ARG A 4 -30.68 -33.51 10.26
N LEU A 5 -29.85 -33.68 9.24
CA LEU A 5 -29.74 -34.86 8.44
C LEU A 5 -29.11 -36.02 9.25
N LEU A 6 -28.02 -35.71 9.99
CA LEU A 6 -27.39 -36.65 10.92
C LEU A 6 -28.35 -37.10 12.05
N ARG A 7 -29.14 -36.20 12.60
CA ARG A 7 -30.20 -36.57 13.58
C ARG A 7 -31.28 -37.44 13.01
N ALA A 8 -31.64 -37.26 11.73
CA ALA A 8 -32.61 -38.08 11.05
C ALA A 8 -32.09 -39.50 10.75
N ILE A 9 -30.79 -39.65 10.47
CA ILE A 9 -30.16 -40.92 10.09
C ILE A 9 -29.75 -41.75 11.31
N PHE A 10 -29.18 -41.12 12.34
CA PHE A 10 -28.56 -41.78 13.48
C PHE A 10 -29.38 -41.70 14.80
N GLY A 11 -30.55 -41.07 14.80
CA GLY A 11 -31.41 -40.94 15.97
C GLY A 11 -30.73 -40.25 17.17
N GLU A 12 -30.97 -40.78 18.39
CA GLU A 12 -30.43 -40.19 19.62
C GLU A 12 -28.89 -40.17 19.72
N LYS A 13 -28.21 -41.10 19.06
CA LYS A 13 -26.73 -41.14 19.01
C LYS A 13 -26.15 -39.93 18.26
N ALA A 14 -26.92 -39.26 17.43
CA ALA A 14 -26.47 -38.04 16.76
C ALA A 14 -26.26 -36.82 17.70
N ARG A 15 -26.73 -36.88 18.94
CA ARG A 15 -26.49 -35.82 19.94
C ARG A 15 -25.04 -35.72 20.38
N GLU A 16 -24.26 -36.78 20.25
CA GLU A 16 -22.85 -36.84 20.60
C GLU A 16 -21.93 -36.42 19.43
N VAL A 17 -22.45 -36.33 18.22
CA VAL A 17 -21.69 -35.97 17.03
C VAL A 17 -21.62 -34.44 16.93
N ARG A 18 -20.41 -33.91 17.10
CA ARG A 18 -20.10 -32.48 16.94
C ARG A 18 -19.42 -32.25 15.59
N ASP A 19 -19.94 -31.31 14.83
CA ASP A 19 -19.30 -30.87 13.58
C ASP A 19 -17.97 -30.13 13.92
N THR A 20 -16.84 -30.75 13.53
CA THR A 20 -15.49 -30.22 13.69
C THR A 20 -14.88 -29.79 12.37
N SER A 21 -15.68 -29.71 11.29
CA SER A 21 -15.19 -29.29 9.99
C SER A 21 -14.59 -27.89 10.03
N LEU A 22 -13.52 -27.71 9.27
CA LEU A 22 -12.86 -26.41 9.12
C LEU A 22 -13.78 -25.48 8.30
N LYS A 23 -14.01 -24.30 8.83
CA LYS A 23 -14.81 -23.24 8.19
C LYS A 23 -13.91 -22.06 7.83
N VAL A 24 -14.26 -21.36 6.75
CA VAL A 24 -13.59 -20.11 6.38
C VAL A 24 -13.79 -19.11 7.52
N PRO A 25 -12.72 -18.46 8.01
CA PRO A 25 -12.80 -17.47 9.08
C PRO A 25 -13.76 -16.32 8.73
N HIS A 26 -14.37 -15.74 9.77
CA HIS A 26 -15.27 -14.60 9.59
C HIS A 26 -14.54 -13.40 9.00
N GLY A 27 -15.09 -12.81 7.93
CA GLY A 27 -14.49 -11.69 7.21
C GLY A 27 -13.52 -12.08 6.10
N GLU A 28 -13.34 -13.39 5.83
CA GLU A 28 -12.57 -13.87 4.69
C GLU A 28 -13.48 -14.47 3.62
N GLU A 29 -13.16 -14.17 2.37
CA GLU A 29 -13.85 -14.66 1.20
C GLU A 29 -12.86 -15.05 0.11
N GLY A 30 -13.28 -15.91 -0.82
CA GLY A 30 -12.41 -16.26 -1.94
C GLY A 30 -13.00 -17.36 -2.82
N LYS A 31 -12.35 -17.61 -3.94
CA LYS A 31 -12.67 -18.69 -4.87
C LYS A 31 -11.71 -19.84 -4.70
N VAL A 32 -12.21 -21.05 -4.65
CA VAL A 32 -11.38 -22.25 -4.66
C VAL A 32 -10.66 -22.34 -6.02
N ILE A 33 -9.32 -22.38 -5.98
CA ILE A 33 -8.48 -22.49 -7.17
C ILE A 33 -8.07 -23.94 -7.40
N ASP A 34 -7.71 -24.64 -6.33
CA ASP A 34 -7.18 -26.00 -6.41
C ASP A 34 -7.53 -26.76 -5.13
N VAL A 35 -7.66 -28.08 -5.24
CA VAL A 35 -7.89 -29.00 -4.12
C VAL A 35 -6.93 -30.18 -4.25
N LYS A 36 -6.09 -30.39 -3.24
CA LYS A 36 -5.18 -31.54 -3.16
C LYS A 36 -5.59 -32.46 -2.04
N VAL A 37 -5.76 -33.72 -2.35
CA VAL A 37 -6.07 -34.77 -1.39
C VAL A 37 -4.82 -35.61 -1.19
N PHE A 38 -4.44 -35.82 0.06
CA PHE A 38 -3.32 -36.66 0.45
C PHE A 38 -3.86 -37.83 1.27
N THR A 39 -3.59 -39.04 0.84
CA THR A 39 -4.02 -40.26 1.53
C THR A 39 -2.81 -41.08 1.96
N ARG A 40 -3.00 -41.95 2.95
CA ARG A 40 -1.95 -42.90 3.33
C ARG A 40 -1.74 -43.98 2.28
N GLU A 41 -2.79 -44.32 1.55
CA GLU A 41 -2.76 -45.33 0.49
C GLU A 41 -1.84 -44.89 -0.64
N ASP A 42 -1.76 -43.59 -0.91
CA ASP A 42 -0.87 -42.99 -1.94
C ASP A 42 0.57 -42.82 -1.45
N GLY A 43 0.91 -43.31 -0.26
CA GLY A 43 2.27 -43.24 0.29
C GLY A 43 2.67 -41.88 0.90
N HIS A 44 1.72 -40.99 1.19
CA HIS A 44 2.00 -39.71 1.80
C HIS A 44 2.19 -39.84 3.32
N GLU A 45 3.21 -39.17 3.88
CA GLU A 45 3.43 -39.06 5.31
C GLU A 45 2.38 -38.13 5.94
N LEU A 46 1.43 -38.71 6.67
CA LEU A 46 0.38 -37.99 7.39
C LEU A 46 0.60 -38.08 8.90
N PRO A 47 0.18 -37.08 9.68
CA PRO A 47 0.25 -37.11 11.12
C PRO A 47 -0.43 -38.33 11.71
N PRO A 48 -0.01 -38.82 12.90
CA PRO A 48 -0.66 -39.95 13.55
C PRO A 48 -2.16 -39.72 13.76
N GLY A 49 -2.99 -40.70 13.38
CA GLY A 49 -4.43 -40.63 13.52
C GLY A 49 -5.18 -39.96 12.36
N VAL A 50 -4.46 -39.39 11.38
CA VAL A 50 -5.04 -38.76 10.18
C VAL A 50 -5.00 -39.76 9.03
N ASN A 51 -6.13 -40.06 8.41
CA ASN A 51 -6.24 -40.96 7.25
C ASN A 51 -6.16 -40.20 5.93
N GLN A 52 -6.76 -38.99 5.89
CA GLN A 52 -6.76 -38.11 4.73
C GLN A 52 -6.53 -36.69 5.15
N LEU A 53 -5.74 -35.95 4.37
CA LEU A 53 -5.54 -34.51 4.48
C LEU A 53 -6.00 -33.85 3.18
N VAL A 54 -6.98 -32.99 3.28
CA VAL A 54 -7.47 -32.19 2.14
C VAL A 54 -6.94 -30.77 2.27
N ARG A 55 -6.18 -30.33 1.27
CA ARG A 55 -5.67 -28.96 1.18
C ARG A 55 -6.44 -28.21 0.11
N VAL A 56 -7.20 -27.23 0.54
CA VAL A 56 -7.98 -26.36 -0.35
C VAL A 56 -7.23 -25.05 -0.53
N TYR A 57 -6.94 -24.69 -1.78
CA TYR A 57 -6.32 -23.42 -2.14
C TYR A 57 -7.41 -22.42 -2.50
N VAL A 58 -7.49 -21.35 -1.73
CA VAL A 58 -8.47 -20.28 -1.92
C VAL A 58 -7.77 -19.03 -2.39
N GLY A 59 -8.17 -18.51 -3.55
CA GLY A 59 -7.64 -17.27 -4.11
C GLY A 59 -8.56 -16.10 -3.84
N GLN A 60 -7.97 -14.99 -3.44
CA GLN A 60 -8.65 -13.73 -3.23
C GLN A 60 -7.95 -12.62 -3.99
N LYS A 61 -8.71 -11.80 -4.73
CA LYS A 61 -8.17 -10.62 -5.41
C LYS A 61 -8.44 -9.38 -4.56
N ARG A 62 -7.39 -8.89 -3.90
CA ARG A 62 -7.47 -7.68 -3.07
C ARG A 62 -7.00 -6.46 -3.85
N LYS A 63 -7.91 -5.53 -4.13
CA LYS A 63 -7.61 -4.21 -4.65
C LYS A 63 -7.18 -3.29 -3.51
N ILE A 64 -6.50 -2.19 -3.88
CA ILE A 64 -6.15 -1.14 -2.93
C ILE A 64 -7.44 -0.45 -2.45
N SER A 65 -7.55 -0.26 -1.15
CA SER A 65 -8.68 0.40 -0.49
C SER A 65 -8.21 1.49 0.48
N VAL A 66 -9.13 2.34 0.90
CA VAL A 66 -8.86 3.35 1.94
C VAL A 66 -8.44 2.63 3.23
N GLY A 67 -7.36 3.09 3.85
CA GLY A 67 -6.77 2.45 5.03
C GLY A 67 -5.62 1.50 4.74
N ASP A 68 -5.41 1.09 3.50
CA ASP A 68 -4.27 0.26 3.11
C ASP A 68 -2.97 1.04 3.19
N LYS A 69 -1.89 0.35 3.55
CA LYS A 69 -0.58 0.94 3.74
C LYS A 69 0.29 0.79 2.51
N LEU A 70 0.79 1.92 2.03
CA LEU A 70 1.75 2.01 0.94
C LEU A 70 3.10 2.53 1.45
N ALA A 71 4.14 2.24 0.73
CA ALA A 71 5.47 2.77 1.01
C ALA A 71 6.29 2.93 -0.28
N GLY A 72 7.22 3.88 -0.26
CA GLY A 72 8.29 3.96 -1.25
C GLY A 72 9.54 3.20 -0.80
N ARG A 73 10.65 3.46 -1.49
CA ARG A 73 11.98 2.86 -1.19
C ARG A 73 12.83 3.66 -0.19
N HIS A 74 12.35 4.80 0.28
CA HIS A 74 13.12 5.77 1.10
C HIS A 74 12.60 5.89 2.53
N GLY A 75 11.94 4.84 3.06
CA GLY A 75 11.34 4.90 4.40
C GLY A 75 10.06 5.75 4.48
N ASN A 76 9.57 6.23 3.36
CA ASN A 76 8.33 6.97 3.23
C ASN A 76 7.15 5.99 3.20
N LYS A 77 6.45 5.89 4.32
CA LYS A 77 5.28 5.04 4.50
C LYS A 77 4.05 5.90 4.79
N GLY A 78 2.92 5.47 4.26
CA GLY A 78 1.66 6.18 4.46
C GLY A 78 0.46 5.26 4.31
N VAL A 79 -0.67 5.74 4.79
CA VAL A 79 -1.96 5.06 4.69
C VAL A 79 -2.84 5.85 3.72
N ILE A 80 -3.56 5.15 2.87
CA ILE A 80 -4.48 5.75 1.92
C ILE A 80 -5.63 6.39 2.70
N SER A 81 -5.77 7.71 2.60
CA SER A 81 -6.84 8.45 3.25
C SER A 81 -8.09 8.56 2.39
N LYS A 82 -7.93 8.68 1.07
CA LYS A 82 -9.03 8.88 0.14
C LYS A 82 -8.68 8.32 -1.24
N ILE A 83 -9.66 7.77 -1.91
CA ILE A 83 -9.61 7.37 -3.31
C ILE A 83 -10.60 8.26 -4.06
N LEU A 84 -10.11 8.96 -5.07
CA LEU A 84 -10.90 9.86 -5.91
C LEU A 84 -11.11 9.26 -7.30
N PRO A 85 -12.20 9.62 -8.01
CA PRO A 85 -12.32 9.39 -9.44
C PRO A 85 -11.18 10.08 -10.19
N VAL A 86 -10.81 9.56 -11.35
CA VAL A 86 -9.71 10.10 -12.17
C VAL A 86 -9.96 11.56 -12.57
N GLU A 87 -11.22 11.90 -12.82
CA GLU A 87 -11.67 13.23 -13.24
C GLU A 87 -11.49 14.30 -12.15
N ASP A 88 -11.50 13.89 -10.88
CA ASP A 88 -11.34 14.80 -9.72
C ASP A 88 -9.86 15.01 -9.34
N LEU A 89 -8.95 14.22 -9.90
CA LEU A 89 -7.52 14.33 -9.60
C LEU A 89 -6.88 15.52 -10.33
N PRO A 90 -5.83 16.11 -9.74
CA PRO A 90 -5.02 17.10 -10.44
C PRO A 90 -4.44 16.53 -11.73
N PHE A 91 -4.30 17.38 -12.75
CA PHE A 91 -3.78 16.98 -14.05
C PHE A 91 -2.73 17.97 -14.57
N LEU A 92 -1.85 17.47 -15.41
CA LEU A 92 -0.84 18.24 -16.12
C LEU A 92 -1.46 19.03 -17.29
N ALA A 93 -0.72 19.95 -17.85
CA ALA A 93 -1.17 20.76 -18.98
C ALA A 93 -1.53 19.95 -20.23
N ASP A 94 -0.97 18.75 -20.40
CA ASP A 94 -1.30 17.80 -21.45
C ASP A 94 -2.60 16.98 -21.18
N GLY A 95 -3.24 17.22 -20.03
CA GLY A 95 -4.42 16.47 -19.60
C GLY A 95 -4.13 15.17 -18.86
N THR A 96 -2.87 14.80 -18.67
CA THR A 96 -2.50 13.59 -17.93
C THR A 96 -2.79 13.75 -16.43
N PRO A 97 -3.67 12.94 -15.82
CA PRO A 97 -3.96 13.02 -14.40
C PRO A 97 -2.82 12.43 -13.57
N VAL A 98 -2.63 12.92 -12.35
CA VAL A 98 -1.72 12.30 -11.39
C VAL A 98 -2.38 11.07 -10.76
N ASP A 99 -1.61 10.01 -10.55
CA ASP A 99 -2.12 8.77 -9.94
C ASP A 99 -2.19 8.84 -8.40
N ILE A 100 -1.29 9.63 -7.78
CA ILE A 100 -1.19 9.75 -6.33
C ILE A 100 -0.81 11.18 -5.93
N VAL A 101 -1.42 11.65 -4.87
CA VAL A 101 -1.08 12.93 -4.23
C VAL A 101 -0.50 12.65 -2.86
N LEU A 102 0.71 13.15 -2.61
CA LEU A 102 1.44 12.96 -1.38
C LEU A 102 1.53 14.27 -0.58
N ASN A 103 1.42 14.15 0.74
CA ASN A 103 1.57 15.33 1.61
C ASN A 103 3.06 15.70 1.73
N PRO A 104 3.48 16.92 1.31
CA PRO A 104 4.87 17.35 1.35
C PRO A 104 5.40 17.51 2.78
N LEU A 105 4.56 17.71 3.78
CA LEU A 105 4.98 17.82 5.19
C LEU A 105 5.66 16.56 5.72
N GLY A 106 5.45 15.41 5.06
CA GLY A 106 6.12 14.16 5.40
C GLY A 106 7.60 14.09 5.04
N VAL A 107 8.13 15.06 4.27
CA VAL A 107 9.51 15.05 3.78
C VAL A 107 10.46 15.81 4.71
N PRO A 108 10.23 17.09 5.10
CA PRO A 108 11.24 17.88 5.80
C PRO A 108 11.60 17.30 7.17
N SER A 109 10.61 16.90 7.95
CA SER A 109 10.84 16.38 9.31
C SER A 109 11.52 15.00 9.31
N ARG A 110 11.40 14.23 8.25
CA ARG A 110 11.97 12.88 8.12
C ARG A 110 13.26 12.81 7.35
N MET A 111 13.67 13.93 6.73
CA MET A 111 14.94 14.08 6.01
C MET A 111 15.20 13.02 4.92
N ASN A 112 14.16 12.41 4.37
CA ASN A 112 14.24 11.41 3.32
C ASN A 112 14.18 12.08 1.93
N VAL A 113 15.15 12.91 1.62
CA VAL A 113 15.24 13.69 0.37
C VAL A 113 15.34 12.79 -0.86
N GLY A 114 15.87 11.57 -0.72
CA GLY A 114 16.00 10.61 -1.81
C GLY A 114 14.69 10.32 -2.55
N GLN A 115 13.52 10.46 -1.91
CA GLN A 115 12.23 10.31 -2.58
C GLN A 115 11.95 11.44 -3.60
N VAL A 116 12.44 12.65 -3.35
CA VAL A 116 12.29 13.77 -4.28
C VAL A 116 13.23 13.58 -5.47
N LEU A 117 14.48 13.20 -5.21
CA LEU A 117 15.44 12.86 -6.26
C LEU A 117 14.96 11.70 -7.12
N GLU A 118 14.35 10.66 -6.52
CA GLU A 118 13.72 9.56 -7.25
C GLU A 118 12.59 10.05 -8.16
N ALA A 119 11.74 10.97 -7.69
CA ALA A 119 10.64 11.50 -8.48
C ALA A 119 11.14 12.24 -9.72
N HIS A 120 12.16 13.08 -9.57
CA HIS A 120 12.76 13.80 -10.68
C HIS A 120 13.45 12.88 -11.69
N LEU A 121 14.29 11.99 -11.20
CA LEU A 121 15.00 11.04 -12.05
C LEU A 121 14.03 10.05 -12.71
N GLY A 122 12.98 9.65 -12.02
CA GLY A 122 11.92 8.79 -12.55
C GLY A 122 11.15 9.45 -13.69
N TYR A 123 10.91 10.76 -13.61
CA TYR A 123 10.31 11.49 -14.71
C TYR A 123 11.21 11.48 -15.95
N ALA A 124 12.48 11.83 -15.77
CA ALA A 124 13.47 11.77 -16.85
C ALA A 124 13.62 10.37 -17.45
N ALA A 125 13.67 9.35 -16.60
CA ALA A 125 13.74 7.95 -17.06
C ALA A 125 12.52 7.50 -17.88
N ARG A 126 11.33 8.03 -17.55
CA ARG A 126 10.11 7.73 -18.31
C ARG A 126 10.11 8.31 -19.71
N TRP A 127 10.58 9.53 -19.88
CA TRP A 127 10.52 10.26 -21.16
C TRP A 127 11.83 10.20 -21.94
N GLY A 128 12.96 10.00 -21.26
CA GLY A 128 14.30 10.06 -21.83
C GLY A 128 14.86 11.48 -21.84
N TRP A 129 16.17 11.59 -22.09
CA TRP A 129 16.89 12.87 -22.17
C TRP A 129 17.98 12.83 -23.24
N GLU A 130 18.44 13.99 -23.67
CA GLU A 130 19.55 14.12 -24.59
C GLU A 130 20.88 14.08 -23.85
N VAL A 131 21.84 13.35 -24.39
CA VAL A 131 23.19 13.21 -23.84
C VAL A 131 24.18 13.78 -24.84
N ASP A 132 25.00 14.72 -24.40
CA ASP A 132 26.13 15.23 -25.19
C ASP A 132 27.23 14.16 -25.22
N GLY A 133 27.70 13.79 -26.41
CA GLY A 133 28.62 12.67 -26.61
C GLY A 133 30.02 12.80 -25.95
N GLU A 134 30.33 14.01 -25.42
CA GLU A 134 31.60 14.27 -24.71
C GLU A 134 31.50 14.11 -23.18
N SER A 135 30.28 14.06 -22.62
CA SER A 135 30.08 14.05 -21.16
C SER A 135 29.71 12.73 -20.55
N VAL A 136 29.58 11.68 -21.35
CA VAL A 136 29.29 10.33 -20.87
C VAL A 136 30.59 9.55 -20.71
N GLY A 137 31.36 9.92 -19.70
CA GLY A 137 32.38 9.01 -19.19
C GLY A 137 31.69 7.75 -18.68
N ASP A 138 32.25 6.59 -18.86
CA ASP A 138 31.89 5.23 -18.40
C ASP A 138 30.45 4.98 -17.86
N ALA A 139 29.48 5.83 -18.18
CA ALA A 139 28.09 5.63 -17.83
C ALA A 139 27.54 4.39 -18.54
N PRO A 140 26.56 3.68 -17.95
CA PRO A 140 26.00 2.43 -18.48
C PRO A 140 25.33 2.54 -19.85
N TYR A 141 25.33 3.69 -20.48
CA TYR A 141 24.92 3.93 -21.87
C TYR A 141 26.08 3.64 -22.83
N ARG A 142 26.62 2.45 -22.76
CA ARG A 142 27.52 1.92 -23.78
C ARG A 142 26.76 1.74 -25.08
N GLY A 143 26.97 2.65 -25.98
CA GLY A 143 26.57 2.41 -27.35
C GLY A 143 26.35 3.69 -28.11
N THR A 144 27.37 4.41 -28.36
CA THR A 144 27.69 4.92 -29.71
C THR A 144 28.80 5.93 -29.62
N GLU A 145 29.87 5.70 -30.32
CA GLU A 145 30.89 6.66 -30.71
C GLU A 145 30.27 7.72 -31.63
N ALA A 146 29.39 8.55 -31.15
CA ALA A 146 28.85 9.61 -31.98
C ALA A 146 29.07 10.94 -31.31
N LYS A 147 29.78 11.81 -32.05
CA LYS A 147 29.86 13.26 -31.81
C LYS A 147 28.53 13.99 -32.00
N THR A 148 27.43 13.29 -31.91
CA THR A 148 26.05 13.78 -32.07
C THR A 148 25.30 13.56 -30.78
N ARG A 149 24.50 14.53 -30.38
CA ARG A 149 23.54 14.38 -29.28
C ARG A 149 22.74 13.11 -29.45
N THR A 150 22.85 12.21 -28.50
CA THR A 150 22.17 10.92 -28.53
C THR A 150 21.02 10.97 -27.55
N LYS A 151 19.83 10.72 -28.07
CA LYS A 151 18.62 10.61 -27.27
C LYS A 151 18.56 9.28 -26.55
N THR A 152 18.37 9.27 -25.23
CA THR A 152 18.05 8.04 -24.51
C THR A 152 16.62 7.58 -24.84
N PRO A 153 16.37 6.27 -24.92
CA PRO A 153 15.03 5.77 -25.19
C PRO A 153 14.07 6.11 -24.04
N SER A 154 12.79 6.26 -24.35
CA SER A 154 11.74 6.33 -23.35
C SER A 154 11.73 5.04 -22.51
N SER A 155 11.42 5.15 -21.23
CA SER A 155 11.47 4.05 -20.26
C SER A 155 12.87 3.47 -20.06
N THR A 156 13.85 4.34 -19.97
CA THR A 156 15.25 3.98 -19.67
C THR A 156 15.37 3.44 -18.25
N LEU A 157 16.08 2.32 -18.09
CA LEU A 157 16.39 1.76 -16.79
C LEU A 157 17.58 2.51 -16.17
N VAL A 158 17.41 3.01 -14.95
CA VAL A 158 18.42 3.74 -14.20
C VAL A 158 18.82 2.95 -12.96
N ALA A 159 20.14 2.80 -12.74
CA ALA A 159 20.69 2.22 -11.52
C ALA A 159 21.36 3.32 -10.68
N THR A 160 21.03 3.36 -9.40
CA THR A 160 21.62 4.30 -8.43
C THR A 160 22.25 3.51 -7.28
N PRO A 161 23.56 3.14 -7.37
CA PRO A 161 24.26 2.45 -6.29
C PRO A 161 24.30 3.30 -5.01
N VAL A 162 24.45 2.63 -3.84
CA VAL A 162 24.33 3.27 -2.52
C VAL A 162 25.36 4.40 -2.31
N PHE A 163 26.58 4.24 -2.80
CA PHE A 163 27.66 5.22 -2.63
C PHE A 163 28.05 5.97 -3.90
N ASP A 164 27.34 5.71 -5.00
CA ASP A 164 27.56 6.34 -6.30
C ASP A 164 26.20 6.61 -6.96
N GLY A 165 25.36 7.29 -6.21
CA GLY A 165 24.00 7.61 -6.62
C GLY A 165 23.90 8.92 -7.41
N ALA A 166 22.65 9.28 -7.76
CA ALA A 166 22.38 10.53 -8.46
C ALA A 166 22.50 11.73 -7.52
N HIS A 167 23.14 12.79 -7.98
CA HIS A 167 23.29 14.05 -7.29
C HIS A 167 22.44 15.14 -7.96
N TRP A 168 22.17 16.23 -7.22
CA TRP A 168 21.36 17.32 -7.74
C TRP A 168 22.16 18.29 -8.61
N ASP A 169 23.30 18.73 -8.14
CA ASP A 169 24.12 19.75 -8.78
C ASP A 169 25.55 19.30 -9.14
N GLU A 170 26.24 20.11 -9.96
CA GLU A 170 27.56 19.79 -10.51
C GLU A 170 28.70 19.90 -9.48
N GLU A 171 28.56 20.72 -8.42
CA GLU A 171 29.60 20.94 -7.43
C GLU A 171 29.89 19.68 -6.62
N GLU A 172 28.87 18.85 -6.39
CA GLU A 172 29.02 17.59 -5.65
C GLU A 172 29.64 16.47 -6.50
N GLN A 173 29.67 16.57 -7.81
CA GLN A 173 29.96 15.41 -8.68
C GLN A 173 31.14 15.54 -9.63
N ALA A 174 32.10 16.36 -9.39
CA ALA A 174 33.40 16.37 -10.11
C ALA A 174 33.41 15.77 -11.55
N GLY A 175 32.37 16.00 -12.35
CA GLY A 175 32.32 15.69 -13.79
C GLY A 175 32.17 14.23 -14.20
N LYS A 176 31.82 13.29 -13.29
CA LYS A 176 31.72 11.85 -13.63
C LYS A 176 30.38 11.39 -14.20
N HIS A 177 29.27 12.01 -13.76
CA HIS A 177 27.93 11.65 -14.20
C HIS A 177 27.07 12.90 -14.38
N PRO A 178 26.05 12.88 -15.28
CA PRO A 178 25.14 14.02 -15.40
C PRO A 178 24.33 14.17 -14.10
N THR A 179 24.24 15.39 -13.58
CA THR A 179 23.39 15.70 -12.43
C THR A 179 21.92 15.62 -12.80
N ILE A 180 21.03 15.44 -11.81
CA ILE A 180 19.59 15.41 -12.06
C ILE A 180 19.12 16.69 -12.71
N GLN A 181 19.63 17.85 -12.27
CA GLN A 181 19.29 19.13 -12.87
C GLN A 181 19.64 19.16 -14.36
N ARG A 182 20.85 18.76 -14.73
CA ARG A 182 21.29 18.70 -16.14
C ARG A 182 20.48 17.72 -16.97
N ILE A 183 20.07 16.59 -16.38
CA ILE A 183 19.16 15.64 -17.02
C ILE A 183 17.80 16.28 -17.31
N LEU A 184 17.24 17.01 -16.34
CA LEU A 184 15.96 17.70 -16.50
C LEU A 184 16.03 18.85 -17.51
N GLU A 185 17.16 19.53 -17.60
CA GLU A 185 17.41 20.57 -18.61
C GLU A 185 17.48 19.99 -20.05
N ASN A 186 17.91 18.74 -20.17
CA ASN A 186 18.08 18.04 -21.44
C ASN A 186 16.99 16.98 -21.71
N LEU A 187 15.80 17.13 -21.15
CA LEU A 187 14.66 16.27 -21.46
C LEU A 187 14.36 16.24 -22.96
N THR A 188 13.91 15.11 -23.46
CA THR A 188 13.66 14.95 -24.88
C THR A 188 12.50 15.79 -25.39
N PRO A 189 12.52 16.18 -26.70
CA PRO A 189 11.48 17.01 -27.31
C PRO A 189 10.04 16.46 -27.22
N GLU A 190 9.87 15.15 -26.98
CA GLU A 190 8.55 14.56 -26.79
C GLU A 190 7.84 15.05 -25.52
N SER A 191 8.60 15.59 -24.58
CA SER A 191 8.07 16.27 -23.40
C SER A 191 7.85 17.77 -23.61
N GLU A 192 8.22 18.30 -24.78
CA GLU A 192 8.09 19.71 -25.12
C GLU A 192 6.78 19.94 -25.88
N HIS A 193 5.95 20.82 -25.37
CA HIS A 193 4.72 21.26 -26.05
C HIS A 193 4.72 22.76 -26.18
N PRO A 194 4.70 23.33 -27.40
CA PRO A 194 4.84 24.79 -27.60
C PRO A 194 3.75 25.63 -26.92
N GLU A 195 2.66 25.02 -26.53
CA GLU A 195 1.52 25.67 -25.88
C GLU A 195 1.69 25.87 -24.36
N TYR A 196 2.71 25.26 -23.76
CA TYR A 196 2.83 25.15 -22.29
C TYR A 196 3.94 26.02 -21.67
N GLY A 197 4.10 27.27 -22.04
CA GLY A 197 5.02 28.20 -21.38
C GLY A 197 6.50 27.77 -21.39
N ASP A 198 7.42 28.58 -20.86
CA ASP A 198 8.86 28.32 -20.72
C ASP A 198 9.53 27.31 -21.68
N GLY A 199 9.37 27.52 -22.99
CA GLY A 199 9.93 26.65 -24.01
C GLY A 199 9.13 25.37 -24.28
N GLY A 200 7.90 25.24 -23.78
CA GLY A 200 6.98 24.14 -24.10
C GLY A 200 7.21 22.85 -23.31
N ARG A 201 7.95 22.91 -22.21
CA ARG A 201 8.20 21.74 -21.34
C ARG A 201 7.08 21.54 -20.35
N LEU A 202 6.65 20.30 -20.18
CA LEU A 202 5.67 19.93 -19.16
C LEU A 202 6.23 20.08 -17.73
N ILE A 203 7.53 19.82 -17.53
CA ILE A 203 8.23 20.00 -16.27
C ILE A 203 9.44 20.90 -16.47
N GLN A 204 9.59 21.89 -15.59
CA GLN A 204 10.71 22.80 -15.56
C GLN A 204 11.99 22.10 -15.08
N SER A 205 13.16 22.74 -15.28
CA SER A 205 14.45 22.21 -14.84
C SER A 205 14.57 22.01 -13.33
N ASP A 206 13.72 22.67 -12.53
CA ASP A 206 13.60 22.50 -11.10
C ASP A 206 12.71 21.31 -10.68
N GLY A 207 12.17 20.55 -11.65
CA GLY A 207 11.31 19.41 -11.41
C GLY A 207 9.89 19.77 -11.01
N LYS A 208 9.47 21.02 -11.20
CA LYS A 208 8.11 21.47 -10.89
C LYS A 208 7.31 21.74 -12.15
N THR A 209 6.00 21.70 -12.00
CA THR A 209 5.05 22.02 -13.08
C THR A 209 3.81 22.67 -12.53
N THR A 210 3.09 23.38 -13.37
CA THR A 210 1.76 23.88 -13.06
C THR A 210 0.76 22.74 -13.24
N LEU A 211 0.06 22.40 -12.15
CA LEU A 211 -1.06 21.45 -12.17
C LEU A 211 -2.39 22.20 -12.18
N TYR A 212 -3.39 21.55 -12.74
CA TYR A 212 -4.75 22.04 -12.80
C TYR A 212 -5.65 21.21 -11.89
N ASN A 213 -6.60 21.86 -11.25
CA ASN A 213 -7.56 21.19 -10.38
C ASN A 213 -8.60 20.42 -11.22
N GLY A 214 -8.72 19.12 -11.00
CA GLY A 214 -9.64 18.27 -11.75
C GLY A 214 -11.12 18.67 -11.66
N ARG A 215 -11.53 19.36 -10.58
CA ARG A 215 -12.92 19.78 -10.39
C ARG A 215 -13.24 21.13 -10.98
N THR A 216 -12.33 22.10 -10.87
CA THR A 216 -12.57 23.48 -11.33
C THR A 216 -11.93 23.77 -12.68
N GLY A 217 -10.90 23.00 -13.05
CA GLY A 217 -10.10 23.27 -14.25
C GLY A 217 -9.12 24.44 -14.09
N GLU A 218 -9.06 25.09 -12.92
CA GLU A 218 -8.19 26.22 -12.65
C GLU A 218 -6.78 25.75 -12.26
N PRO A 219 -5.74 26.48 -12.66
CA PRO A 219 -4.37 26.18 -12.23
C PRO A 219 -4.20 26.41 -10.71
N TYR A 220 -3.33 25.64 -10.09
CA TYR A 220 -2.88 25.92 -8.73
C TYR A 220 -1.95 27.14 -8.67
N ASP A 221 -2.00 27.90 -7.57
CA ASP A 221 -1.24 29.14 -7.40
C ASP A 221 0.28 28.98 -7.49
N ASN A 222 0.79 27.84 -7.09
CA ASN A 222 2.22 27.55 -7.08
C ASN A 222 2.55 26.30 -7.89
N PRO A 223 3.72 26.28 -8.57
CA PRO A 223 4.18 25.09 -9.26
C PRO A 223 4.46 23.96 -8.26
N ILE A 224 4.13 22.73 -8.66
CA ILE A 224 4.14 21.54 -7.82
C ILE A 224 5.15 20.54 -8.37
N THR A 225 5.90 19.88 -7.49
CA THR A 225 6.81 18.79 -7.86
C THR A 225 6.02 17.57 -8.31
N VAL A 226 6.28 17.13 -9.54
CA VAL A 226 5.67 15.94 -10.15
C VAL A 226 6.75 15.02 -10.68
N GLY A 227 6.56 13.73 -10.53
CA GLY A 227 7.50 12.74 -11.06
C GLY A 227 6.97 11.32 -10.91
N TYR A 228 7.77 10.35 -11.32
CA TYR A 228 7.47 8.93 -11.21
C TYR A 228 8.22 8.32 -10.04
N VAL A 229 7.48 7.65 -9.16
CA VAL A 229 8.02 7.02 -7.95
C VAL A 229 7.57 5.56 -7.88
N TYR A 230 8.45 4.69 -7.40
CA TYR A 230 8.13 3.28 -7.19
C TYR A 230 7.41 3.09 -5.86
N ILE A 231 6.14 2.72 -5.91
CA ILE A 231 5.30 2.54 -4.73
C ILE A 231 5.02 1.06 -4.50
N LEU A 232 5.20 0.61 -3.26
CA LEU A 232 4.99 -0.74 -2.79
C LEU A 232 3.72 -0.81 -1.94
N LYS A 233 2.87 -1.79 -2.22
CA LYS A 233 1.76 -2.17 -1.34
C LYS A 233 2.32 -3.05 -0.22
N LEU A 234 2.09 -2.66 1.03
CA LEU A 234 2.53 -3.43 2.19
C LEU A 234 1.46 -4.45 2.60
N SER A 235 1.88 -5.53 3.27
CA SER A 235 0.99 -6.59 3.77
C SER A 235 0.07 -6.13 4.91
N HIS A 236 0.15 -4.86 5.31
CA HIS A 236 -0.70 -4.27 6.34
C HIS A 236 -2.00 -3.72 5.74
N LEU A 237 -2.83 -4.62 5.22
CA LEU A 237 -4.11 -4.29 4.63
C LEU A 237 -5.18 -4.08 5.71
N VAL A 238 -6.11 -3.17 5.46
CA VAL A 238 -7.19 -2.84 6.41
C VAL A 238 -8.12 -4.02 6.64
N ASP A 239 -8.41 -4.80 5.60
CA ASP A 239 -9.30 -5.96 5.68
C ASP A 239 -8.80 -7.04 6.64
N ASP A 240 -7.49 -7.20 6.76
CA ASP A 240 -6.88 -8.13 7.70
C ASP A 240 -6.96 -7.64 9.15
N LYS A 241 -7.14 -6.35 9.37
CA LYS A 241 -7.13 -5.70 10.69
C LYS A 241 -8.51 -5.31 11.19
N ILE A 242 -9.48 -5.14 10.29
CA ILE A 242 -10.84 -4.79 10.67
C ILE A 242 -11.43 -5.91 11.52
N HIS A 243 -11.98 -5.53 12.66
CA HIS A 243 -12.56 -6.46 13.60
C HIS A 243 -13.63 -5.79 14.45
N ALA A 244 -14.76 -6.46 14.62
CA ALA A 244 -15.85 -6.04 15.50
C ALA A 244 -16.36 -7.26 16.26
N ARG A 245 -16.91 -7.00 17.45
CA ARG A 245 -17.48 -8.01 18.31
C ARG A 245 -18.72 -7.47 19.02
N SER A 246 -19.77 -8.25 19.03
CA SER A 246 -20.91 -8.05 19.93
C SER A 246 -20.80 -8.96 21.17
N THR A 247 -20.88 -10.25 20.96
CA THR A 247 -20.68 -11.31 21.95
C THR A 247 -19.71 -12.36 21.38
N GLY A 248 -18.98 -13.04 22.25
CA GLY A 248 -18.01 -14.04 21.82
C GLY A 248 -17.40 -14.80 22.99
N PRO A 249 -16.26 -15.45 22.82
CA PRO A 249 -15.61 -16.24 23.87
C PRO A 249 -15.07 -15.38 25.00
N TYR A 250 -15.15 -15.92 26.20
CA TYR A 250 -14.65 -15.31 27.43
C TYR A 250 -13.57 -16.18 28.05
N SER A 251 -12.66 -15.55 28.80
CA SER A 251 -11.65 -16.27 29.59
C SER A 251 -12.34 -17.11 30.70
N MET A 252 -11.86 -18.30 30.93
CA MET A 252 -12.40 -19.18 31.98
C MET A 252 -12.15 -18.68 33.39
N ILE A 253 -11.02 -18.02 33.62
CA ILE A 253 -10.61 -17.55 34.96
C ILE A 253 -11.19 -16.18 35.26
N THR A 254 -10.93 -15.19 34.41
CA THR A 254 -11.31 -13.80 34.64
C THR A 254 -12.72 -13.46 34.17
N GLN A 255 -13.34 -14.32 33.37
CA GLN A 255 -14.64 -14.09 32.71
C GLN A 255 -14.69 -12.82 31.86
N GLN A 256 -13.56 -12.28 31.51
CA GLN A 256 -13.44 -11.15 30.60
C GLN A 256 -13.39 -11.60 29.14
N PRO A 257 -13.82 -10.76 28.17
CA PRO A 257 -13.65 -11.05 26.76
C PRO A 257 -12.18 -11.32 26.41
N LEU A 258 -11.94 -12.30 25.55
CA LEU A 258 -10.59 -12.57 25.04
C LEU A 258 -10.11 -11.38 24.20
N GLY A 259 -8.80 -11.25 24.01
CA GLY A 259 -8.17 -10.25 23.15
C GLY A 259 -7.78 -10.80 21.77
N GLY A 260 -7.74 -9.93 20.77
CA GLY A 260 -7.25 -10.24 19.43
C GLY A 260 -8.32 -10.74 18.45
N LYS A 261 -8.11 -10.42 17.16
CA LYS A 261 -9.03 -10.77 16.05
C LYS A 261 -9.15 -12.30 15.88
N ALA A 262 -8.03 -13.03 15.98
CA ALA A 262 -8.01 -14.49 15.77
C ALA A 262 -8.86 -15.26 16.79
N GLN A 263 -9.05 -14.73 17.98
CA GLN A 263 -9.84 -15.32 19.06
C GLN A 263 -11.26 -14.74 19.13
N PHE A 264 -11.67 -13.96 18.13
CA PHE A 264 -12.90 -13.20 18.18
C PHE A 264 -13.04 -12.39 19.47
N GLY A 265 -11.96 -11.72 19.85
CA GLY A 265 -11.82 -10.96 21.10
C GLY A 265 -12.44 -9.56 21.02
N GLY A 266 -12.55 -8.92 22.17
CA GLY A 266 -13.01 -7.55 22.29
C GLY A 266 -11.86 -6.53 22.24
N GLN A 267 -12.21 -5.27 22.08
CA GLN A 267 -11.29 -4.15 22.21
C GLN A 267 -11.00 -3.87 23.69
N ARG A 268 -9.76 -3.48 23.98
CA ARG A 268 -9.40 -3.05 25.33
C ARG A 268 -9.92 -1.63 25.57
N PHE A 269 -10.74 -1.47 26.59
CA PHE A 269 -11.16 -0.17 27.10
C PHE A 269 -10.25 0.20 28.29
N GLY A 270 -9.24 1.03 28.02
CA GLY A 270 -8.22 1.41 29.01
C GLY A 270 -8.71 2.52 29.95
N GLU A 271 -7.86 2.89 30.91
CA GLU A 271 -8.19 3.96 31.88
C GLU A 271 -8.38 5.33 31.22
N MET A 272 -7.63 5.64 30.16
CA MET A 272 -7.78 6.91 29.45
C MET A 272 -9.14 7.01 28.73
N GLU A 273 -9.65 5.91 28.19
CA GLU A 273 -10.97 5.83 27.58
C GLU A 273 -12.08 5.98 28.64
N VAL A 274 -11.84 5.46 29.86
CA VAL A 274 -12.74 5.67 31.02
C VAL A 274 -12.81 7.15 31.37
N TRP A 275 -11.66 7.84 31.46
CA TRP A 275 -11.64 9.29 31.73
C TRP A 275 -12.38 10.11 30.66
N ALA A 276 -12.30 9.70 29.40
CA ALA A 276 -13.05 10.36 28.34
C ALA A 276 -14.57 10.25 28.55
N LEU A 277 -15.10 9.08 28.94
CA LEU A 277 -16.52 8.91 29.23
C LEU A 277 -16.95 9.65 30.51
N GLU A 278 -16.11 9.72 31.51
CA GLU A 278 -16.32 10.51 32.69
C GLU A 278 -16.45 12.00 32.36
N ALA A 279 -15.56 12.51 31.50
CA ALA A 279 -15.58 13.90 31.05
C ALA A 279 -16.88 14.25 30.28
N TYR A 280 -17.43 13.29 29.52
CA TYR A 280 -18.72 13.45 28.84
C TYR A 280 -19.93 13.23 29.77
N GLY A 281 -19.73 12.79 31.00
CA GLY A 281 -20.83 12.49 31.94
C GLY A 281 -21.64 11.25 31.52
N SER A 282 -21.11 10.35 30.70
CA SER A 282 -21.82 9.19 30.15
C SER A 282 -21.84 8.02 31.14
N ALA A 283 -22.42 8.18 32.31
CA ALA A 283 -22.38 7.21 33.41
C ALA A 283 -23.00 5.86 33.06
N TYR A 284 -24.13 5.82 32.38
CA TYR A 284 -24.79 4.56 31.98
C TYR A 284 -24.02 3.80 30.96
N CYS A 285 -23.41 4.48 29.98
CA CYS A 285 -22.55 3.85 28.99
C CYS A 285 -21.29 3.23 29.66
N LEU A 286 -20.67 3.94 30.58
CA LEU A 286 -19.54 3.44 31.35
C LEU A 286 -19.92 2.22 32.21
N GLN A 287 -21.07 2.28 32.88
CA GLN A 287 -21.58 1.14 33.65
C GLN A 287 -21.79 -0.10 32.79
N GLU A 288 -22.39 0.04 31.61
CA GLU A 288 -22.58 -1.06 30.67
C GLU A 288 -21.26 -1.68 30.23
N LEU A 289 -20.27 -0.85 29.89
CA LEU A 289 -18.96 -1.29 29.46
C LEU A 289 -18.19 -2.03 30.53
N LEU A 290 -18.30 -1.62 31.79
CA LEU A 290 -17.59 -2.23 32.93
C LEU A 290 -18.28 -3.48 33.48
N THR A 291 -19.58 -3.66 33.29
CA THR A 291 -20.36 -4.75 33.85
C THR A 291 -20.75 -5.79 32.80
N ILE A 292 -21.84 -5.59 32.09
CA ILE A 292 -22.45 -6.57 31.17
C ILE A 292 -21.50 -6.92 30.04
N LYS A 293 -20.80 -5.95 29.50
CA LYS A 293 -19.84 -6.15 28.39
C LYS A 293 -18.45 -6.64 28.84
N SER A 294 -18.18 -6.68 30.13
CA SER A 294 -16.90 -7.15 30.69
C SER A 294 -17.06 -8.51 31.39
N ASP A 295 -17.12 -8.53 32.72
CA ASP A 295 -17.00 -9.74 33.52
C ASP A 295 -18.23 -10.10 34.36
N ASP A 296 -19.30 -9.34 34.26
CA ASP A 296 -20.55 -9.63 34.98
C ASP A 296 -21.28 -10.82 34.36
N VAL A 297 -21.08 -12.00 34.97
CA VAL A 297 -21.69 -13.25 34.51
C VAL A 297 -23.20 -13.27 34.72
N LEU A 298 -23.69 -12.63 35.81
CA LEU A 298 -25.11 -12.59 36.12
C LEU A 298 -25.87 -11.62 35.21
N GLY A 299 -25.26 -10.51 34.87
CA GLY A 299 -25.84 -9.51 33.99
C GLY A 299 -25.91 -9.94 32.50
N ARG A 300 -25.05 -10.83 32.09
CA ARG A 300 -25.04 -11.43 30.73
C ARG A 300 -26.11 -12.47 30.56
#